data_4a49f70266d0876373e418cf40646b50
#
_entry.id   4a49f70266d0876373e418cf40646b50
#
_cell.length_a   1.000
_cell.length_b   1.000
_cell.length_c   1.000
_cell.angle_alpha   90.00
_cell.angle_beta   90.00
_cell.angle_gamma   90.00
#
_symmetry.space_group_name_H-M   'P 1'
#
loop_
_entity.id
_entity.type
_entity.pdbx_description
1 polymer ?
#
loop_
_entity_poly.entity_id
_entity_poly.type
_entity_poly.pdbx_seq_one_letter_code
_entity_poly.pdbx_strand_id
1 'polypeptide(L)'
;IDLTAIAQYVRFQHLLGVRTFFEDIQLLSPGSILIYDLTSGSCDTRAYWSFNEIPYAPTISFDEAVEESARLLDRAIKRRSKDDYAPGLFLSGGLDSRTILGIIDRRPIPTLTYGLQNCRDVYYAKKIAKAAGSDHHWFDLPNGNWVLENIDLHLDLTEGYHSWIHAHGISTLSSARQLMDVNLTGWGGGMVMGKRFIEPRLYSAVDDAALTTHFFYKFNQKYTWPAITEAEERLHYQQPLNDRLRGLAYDSFREELEPYMDFRHDVKSEYFYLRNHEWRLTLNFVNFTRSHVEVRVPYYDYDLFDFMHSLPAEFRMQQRIFRPVMQKMIPKLTKIPYEYDEFLPTTNTYVRSTHATMVKLKRRFNRHVWEIFPEYFTLYADYQNYLRDELREWAEHILYDRRTAEREIFEPSFLKTLMKRHLSRMEDATIGKIAPLITYEMMLRRFYD
;
A
#
# COMPACT_ATOMS: atom_id res chain seq x y z
N ILE A 1 16.28 -16.47 12.84
CA ILE A 1 15.53 -15.91 11.69
C ILE A 1 14.46 -16.91 11.25
N ASP A 2 13.25 -16.45 11.05
CA ASP A 2 12.12 -17.26 10.57
C ASP A 2 12.23 -17.50 9.05
N LEU A 3 12.39 -18.75 8.66
CA LEU A 3 12.51 -19.15 7.25
C LEU A 3 11.23 -18.87 6.45
N THR A 4 10.07 -19.05 7.07
CA THR A 4 8.80 -18.72 6.42
C THR A 4 8.68 -17.22 6.15
N ALA A 5 9.21 -16.38 7.06
CA ALA A 5 9.26 -14.94 6.85
C ALA A 5 10.14 -14.57 5.65
N ILE A 6 11.29 -15.25 5.45
CA ILE A 6 12.12 -15.05 4.25
C ILE A 6 11.31 -15.37 2.98
N ALA A 7 10.67 -16.54 2.93
CA ALA A 7 9.89 -16.97 1.78
C ALA A 7 8.72 -16.01 1.49
N GLN A 8 8.00 -15.56 2.53
CA GLN A 8 6.93 -14.56 2.40
C GLN A 8 7.47 -13.23 1.87
N TYR A 9 8.56 -12.72 2.46
CA TYR A 9 9.09 -11.42 2.09
C TYR A 9 9.61 -11.37 0.65
N VAL A 10 10.31 -12.40 0.20
CA VAL A 10 10.74 -12.50 -1.20
C VAL A 10 9.53 -12.64 -2.13
N ARG A 11 8.54 -13.46 -1.76
CA ARG A 11 7.39 -13.75 -2.60
C ARG A 11 6.37 -12.62 -2.66
N PHE A 12 6.03 -12.00 -1.51
CA PHE A 12 4.96 -11.01 -1.39
C PHE A 12 5.48 -9.58 -1.16
N GLN A 13 6.77 -9.41 -0.84
CA GLN A 13 7.41 -8.15 -0.43
C GLN A 13 6.87 -7.60 0.90
N HIS A 14 6.16 -8.41 1.65
CA HIS A 14 5.71 -8.18 3.03
C HIS A 14 5.41 -9.51 3.71
N LEU A 15 5.34 -9.48 5.04
CA LEU A 15 4.98 -10.66 5.81
C LEU A 15 3.46 -10.79 5.94
N LEU A 16 2.99 -12.00 6.24
CA LEU A 16 1.57 -12.31 6.46
C LEU A 16 1.28 -12.46 7.95
N GLY A 17 0.07 -12.09 8.35
CA GLY A 17 -0.44 -12.26 9.70
C GLY A 17 0.43 -11.59 10.77
N VAL A 18 0.62 -12.28 11.88
CA VAL A 18 1.37 -11.79 13.05
C VAL A 18 2.88 -12.06 12.97
N ARG A 19 3.34 -12.73 11.93
CA ARG A 19 4.73 -13.16 11.77
C ARG A 19 5.70 -11.98 11.71
N THR A 20 6.88 -12.15 12.29
CA THR A 20 8.01 -11.23 12.15
C THR A 20 9.19 -11.94 11.45
N PHE A 21 10.31 -11.25 11.26
CA PHE A 21 11.53 -11.88 10.76
C PHE A 21 12.21 -12.81 11.79
N PHE A 22 11.76 -12.80 13.04
CA PHE A 22 12.32 -13.54 14.15
C PHE A 22 11.34 -14.60 14.66
N GLU A 23 11.78 -15.84 14.87
CA GLU A 23 10.94 -16.99 15.21
C GLU A 23 10.12 -16.79 16.49
N ASP A 24 10.73 -16.18 17.52
CA ASP A 24 10.13 -16.04 18.85
C ASP A 24 9.41 -14.70 19.07
N ILE A 25 9.30 -13.87 18.02
CA ILE A 25 8.67 -12.56 18.09
C ILE A 25 7.46 -12.51 17.16
N GLN A 26 6.31 -12.18 17.73
CA GLN A 26 5.07 -12.01 16.98
C GLN A 26 4.44 -10.65 17.27
N LEU A 27 3.72 -10.13 16.29
CA LEU A 27 2.89 -8.93 16.48
C LEU A 27 1.60 -9.30 17.19
N LEU A 28 1.10 -8.40 18.05
CA LEU A 28 -0.26 -8.52 18.53
C LEU A 28 -1.25 -8.30 17.39
N SER A 29 -2.21 -9.21 17.25
CA SER A 29 -3.25 -9.10 16.21
C SER A 29 -4.05 -7.81 16.37
N PRO A 30 -4.42 -7.13 15.27
CA PRO A 30 -5.37 -6.02 15.32
C PRO A 30 -6.69 -6.43 15.97
N GLY A 31 -7.34 -5.51 16.69
CA GLY A 31 -8.59 -5.81 17.38
C GLY A 31 -8.46 -6.72 18.59
N SER A 32 -7.27 -6.84 19.17
CA SER A 32 -6.98 -7.74 20.31
C SER A 32 -6.45 -6.98 21.53
N ILE A 33 -6.63 -7.59 22.69
CA ILE A 33 -6.10 -7.17 23.98
C ILE A 33 -5.21 -8.27 24.51
N LEU A 34 -3.99 -7.93 24.88
CA LEU A 34 -3.07 -8.81 25.61
C LEU A 34 -3.08 -8.43 27.08
N ILE A 35 -3.29 -9.40 27.97
CA ILE A 35 -3.26 -9.25 29.41
C ILE A 35 -2.13 -10.12 29.94
N TYR A 36 -1.16 -9.50 30.62
CA TYR A 36 -0.07 -10.19 31.28
C TYR A 36 -0.18 -10.03 32.80
N ASP A 37 -0.33 -11.13 33.52
CA ASP A 37 -0.36 -11.15 34.99
C ASP A 37 1.06 -11.20 35.55
N LEU A 38 1.47 -10.14 36.22
CA LEU A 38 2.82 -10.00 36.79
C LEU A 38 3.10 -10.98 37.93
N THR A 39 2.06 -11.52 38.57
CA THR A 39 2.21 -12.42 39.71
C THR A 39 2.36 -13.87 39.25
N SER A 40 1.50 -14.33 38.38
CA SER A 40 1.49 -15.70 37.86
C SER A 40 2.39 -15.89 36.63
N GLY A 41 2.78 -14.82 35.95
CA GLY A 41 3.46 -14.87 34.66
C GLY A 41 2.57 -15.34 33.50
N SER A 42 1.25 -15.46 33.72
CA SER A 42 0.33 -15.88 32.66
C SER A 42 0.08 -14.77 31.67
N CYS A 43 -0.05 -15.14 30.39
CA CYS A 43 -0.36 -14.25 29.30
C CYS A 43 -1.63 -14.72 28.60
N ASP A 44 -2.64 -13.86 28.53
CA ASP A 44 -3.90 -14.12 27.82
C ASP A 44 -4.08 -13.09 26.69
N THR A 45 -4.55 -13.55 25.52
CA THR A 45 -4.84 -12.67 24.40
C THR A 45 -6.25 -12.94 23.90
N ARG A 46 -7.07 -11.88 23.81
CA ARG A 46 -8.45 -11.98 23.34
C ARG A 46 -8.77 -10.94 22.29
N ALA A 47 -9.47 -11.34 21.25
CA ALA A 47 -10.07 -10.41 20.29
C ALA A 47 -11.27 -9.68 20.93
N TYR A 48 -11.38 -8.38 20.69
CA TYR A 48 -12.55 -7.58 21.10
C TYR A 48 -13.36 -7.11 19.89
N TRP A 49 -12.89 -7.38 18.67
CA TRP A 49 -13.55 -7.08 17.43
C TRP A 49 -13.17 -8.10 16.37
N SER A 50 -14.15 -8.48 15.55
CA SER A 50 -13.95 -9.36 14.40
C SER A 50 -14.70 -8.82 13.19
N PHE A 51 -14.08 -8.89 12.03
CA PHE A 51 -14.71 -8.50 10.77
C PHE A 51 -15.99 -9.30 10.48
N ASN A 52 -16.04 -10.56 10.91
CA ASN A 52 -17.19 -11.45 10.72
C ASN A 52 -18.41 -11.06 11.57
N GLU A 53 -18.21 -10.19 12.59
CA GLU A 53 -19.31 -9.68 13.43
C GLU A 53 -20.07 -8.52 12.79
N ILE A 54 -19.56 -7.96 11.67
CA ILE A 54 -20.22 -6.86 10.96
C ILE A 54 -21.53 -7.38 10.35
N PRO A 55 -22.70 -6.84 10.75
CA PRO A 55 -23.98 -7.30 10.25
C PRO A 55 -24.12 -7.00 8.75
N TYR A 56 -24.70 -7.93 8.00
CA TYR A 56 -24.96 -7.74 6.58
C TYR A 56 -26.32 -7.04 6.35
N ALA A 57 -26.34 -6.02 5.50
CA ALA A 57 -27.51 -5.22 5.17
C ALA A 57 -27.92 -5.38 3.68
N PRO A 58 -28.45 -6.54 3.26
CA PRO A 58 -28.70 -6.84 1.85
C PRO A 58 -29.86 -6.06 1.24
N THR A 59 -30.75 -5.52 2.06
CA THR A 59 -32.00 -4.86 1.63
C THR A 59 -31.92 -3.35 1.53
N ILE A 60 -30.80 -2.76 1.92
CA ILE A 60 -30.60 -1.31 1.80
C ILE A 60 -30.55 -0.90 0.32
N SER A 61 -31.25 0.16 -0.05
CA SER A 61 -31.15 0.71 -1.40
C SER A 61 -29.82 1.40 -1.65
N PHE A 62 -29.40 1.49 -2.91
CA PHE A 62 -28.15 2.17 -3.26
C PHE A 62 -28.14 3.64 -2.86
N ASP A 63 -29.27 4.34 -3.02
CA ASP A 63 -29.39 5.77 -2.70
C ASP A 63 -29.31 6.00 -1.18
N GLU A 64 -30.00 5.18 -0.37
CA GLU A 64 -29.85 5.21 1.09
C GLU A 64 -28.41 4.94 1.53
N ALA A 65 -27.74 3.98 0.89
CA ALA A 65 -26.34 3.67 1.17
C ALA A 65 -25.43 4.87 0.84
N VAL A 66 -25.67 5.59 -0.24
CA VAL A 66 -24.93 6.82 -0.60
C VAL A 66 -25.14 7.92 0.44
N GLU A 67 -26.40 8.15 0.86
CA GLU A 67 -26.73 9.16 1.86
C GLU A 67 -26.04 8.89 3.19
N GLU A 68 -26.13 7.65 3.68
CA GLU A 68 -25.54 7.26 4.96
C GLU A 68 -24.01 7.25 4.91
N SER A 69 -23.42 6.76 3.80
CA SER A 69 -21.96 6.83 3.60
C SER A 69 -21.45 8.27 3.62
N ALA A 70 -22.16 9.20 2.98
CA ALA A 70 -21.81 10.61 2.98
C ALA A 70 -21.88 11.22 4.40
N ARG A 71 -22.96 10.92 5.15
CA ARG A 71 -23.16 11.38 6.52
C ARG A 71 -22.06 10.85 7.46
N LEU A 72 -21.72 9.56 7.36
CA LEU A 72 -20.71 8.93 8.21
C LEU A 72 -19.31 9.45 7.89
N LEU A 73 -18.98 9.61 6.61
CA LEU A 73 -17.69 10.16 6.19
C LEU A 73 -17.52 11.62 6.62
N ASP A 74 -18.54 12.44 6.48
CA ASP A 74 -18.55 13.82 7.01
C ASP A 74 -18.25 13.85 8.50
N ARG A 75 -18.98 13.05 9.27
CA ARG A 75 -18.78 12.92 10.72
C ARG A 75 -17.37 12.45 11.07
N ALA A 76 -16.88 11.43 10.36
CA ALA A 76 -15.55 10.86 10.58
C ALA A 76 -14.43 11.88 10.39
N ILE A 77 -14.53 12.71 9.35
CA ILE A 77 -13.53 13.76 9.06
C ILE A 77 -13.66 14.91 10.07
N LYS A 78 -14.87 15.40 10.31
CA LYS A 78 -15.10 16.55 11.19
C LYS A 78 -14.68 16.29 12.63
N ARG A 79 -14.99 15.12 13.19
CA ARG A 79 -14.59 14.79 14.57
C ARG A 79 -13.08 14.64 14.76
N ARG A 80 -12.32 14.46 13.66
CA ARG A 80 -10.86 14.36 13.68
C ARG A 80 -10.14 15.66 13.32
N SER A 81 -10.89 16.73 13.02
CA SER A 81 -10.34 18.02 12.59
C SER A 81 -10.84 19.22 13.39
N LYS A 82 -11.65 19.00 14.44
CA LYS A 82 -12.32 20.08 15.21
C LYS A 82 -11.63 20.47 16.51
N ASP A 83 -10.57 19.81 16.89
CA ASP A 83 -9.80 20.18 18.09
C ASP A 83 -8.86 21.37 17.83
N ASP A 84 -8.08 21.75 18.85
CA ASP A 84 -7.19 22.91 18.83
C ASP A 84 -5.90 22.68 18.01
N TYR A 85 -5.61 21.44 17.63
CA TYR A 85 -4.43 21.11 16.83
C TYR A 85 -4.57 21.60 15.39
N ALA A 86 -3.45 21.99 14.79
CA ALA A 86 -3.41 22.43 13.40
C ALA A 86 -3.50 21.24 12.43
N PRO A 87 -4.65 21.03 11.77
CA PRO A 87 -4.80 19.94 10.81
C PRO A 87 -4.16 20.32 9.48
N GLY A 88 -3.54 19.33 8.84
CA GLY A 88 -3.07 19.38 7.47
C GLY A 88 -3.22 18.02 6.82
N LEU A 89 -2.75 17.85 5.59
CA LEU A 89 -2.73 16.56 4.95
C LEU A 89 -1.68 16.45 3.84
N PHE A 90 -1.18 15.25 3.64
CA PHE A 90 -0.49 14.90 2.42
C PHE A 90 -1.54 14.75 1.30
N LEU A 91 -1.46 15.65 0.31
CA LEU A 91 -2.40 15.73 -0.80
C LEU A 91 -1.82 15.05 -2.02
N SER A 92 -2.53 14.07 -2.54
CA SER A 92 -2.26 13.43 -3.82
C SER A 92 -3.24 13.89 -4.90
N GLY A 93 -2.97 13.54 -6.16
CA GLY A 93 -3.94 13.65 -7.25
C GLY A 93 -5.12 12.66 -7.14
N GLY A 94 -5.11 11.80 -6.10
CA GLY A 94 -6.07 10.76 -5.82
C GLY A 94 -7.45 11.23 -5.37
N LEU A 95 -8.34 10.28 -5.11
CA LEU A 95 -9.72 10.58 -4.66
C LEU A 95 -9.81 10.75 -3.14
N ASP A 96 -9.02 9.99 -2.39
CA ASP A 96 -9.17 9.84 -0.96
C ASP A 96 -8.75 11.13 -0.22
N SER A 97 -7.54 11.63 -0.47
CA SER A 97 -7.03 12.86 0.15
C SER A 97 -7.81 14.10 -0.28
N ARG A 98 -8.23 14.19 -1.58
CA ARG A 98 -9.06 15.30 -2.03
C ARG A 98 -10.43 15.33 -1.37
N THR A 99 -11.00 14.16 -1.05
CA THR A 99 -12.29 14.09 -0.36
C THR A 99 -12.18 14.63 1.05
N ILE A 100 -11.15 14.25 1.78
CA ILE A 100 -10.87 14.80 3.10
C ILE A 100 -10.69 16.32 3.01
N LEU A 101 -9.83 16.79 2.10
CA LEU A 101 -9.58 18.22 1.90
C LEU A 101 -10.87 19.00 1.59
N GLY A 102 -11.77 18.43 0.81
CA GLY A 102 -13.02 19.10 0.43
C GLY A 102 -14.06 19.20 1.56
N ILE A 103 -13.99 18.28 2.53
CA ILE A 103 -14.95 18.20 3.65
C ILE A 103 -14.51 19.03 4.87
N ILE A 104 -13.21 19.17 5.10
CA ILE A 104 -12.71 19.95 6.23
C ILE A 104 -13.21 21.39 6.14
N ASP A 105 -13.82 21.90 7.22
CA ASP A 105 -14.38 23.27 7.26
C ASP A 105 -13.31 24.35 7.48
N ARG A 106 -12.16 24.00 8.07
CA ARG A 106 -11.07 24.93 8.41
C ARG A 106 -10.32 25.37 7.17
N ARG A 107 -10.07 26.67 6.99
CA ARG A 107 -9.30 27.26 5.88
C ARG A 107 -8.47 28.47 6.36
N PRO A 108 -7.27 28.73 5.80
CA PRO A 108 -6.54 27.82 4.93
C PRO A 108 -6.06 26.59 5.70
N ILE A 109 -5.86 25.47 5.00
CA ILE A 109 -5.29 24.23 5.54
C ILE A 109 -3.98 23.93 4.81
N PRO A 110 -2.87 23.64 5.50
CA PRO A 110 -1.63 23.23 4.85
C PRO A 110 -1.81 21.86 4.17
N THR A 111 -1.32 21.78 2.94
CA THR A 111 -1.29 20.53 2.17
C THR A 111 0.10 20.32 1.61
N LEU A 112 0.61 19.09 1.70
CA LEU A 112 1.93 18.73 1.19
C LEU A 112 1.78 17.70 0.08
N THR A 113 2.59 17.85 -0.97
CA THR A 113 2.78 16.84 -2.00
C THR A 113 4.28 16.68 -2.25
N TYR A 114 4.73 15.46 -2.41
CA TYR A 114 6.10 15.16 -2.83
C TYR A 114 6.08 14.44 -4.17
N GLY A 115 7.15 14.57 -4.93
CA GLY A 115 7.33 13.85 -6.18
C GLY A 115 7.96 14.70 -7.27
N LEU A 116 8.30 14.03 -8.36
CA LEU A 116 8.87 14.64 -9.55
C LEU A 116 7.98 15.75 -10.11
N GLN A 117 8.57 16.84 -10.55
CA GLN A 117 7.87 18.01 -11.07
C GLN A 117 6.85 17.66 -12.15
N ASN A 118 7.16 16.68 -13.00
CA ASN A 118 6.34 16.29 -14.15
C ASN A 118 5.41 15.10 -13.86
N CYS A 119 5.31 14.62 -12.60
CA CYS A 119 4.42 13.53 -12.30
C CYS A 119 2.96 13.99 -12.21
N ARG A 120 2.04 13.12 -12.61
CA ARG A 120 0.59 13.41 -12.60
C ARG A 120 0.08 13.71 -11.19
N ASP A 121 0.62 13.03 -10.20
CA ASP A 121 0.19 13.21 -8.82
C ASP A 121 0.40 14.67 -8.37
N VAL A 122 1.61 15.21 -8.56
CA VAL A 122 1.93 16.63 -8.28
C VAL A 122 1.07 17.59 -9.11
N TYR A 123 0.90 17.30 -10.40
CA TYR A 123 0.08 18.14 -11.29
C TYR A 123 -1.37 18.27 -10.82
N TYR A 124 -2.02 17.15 -10.50
CA TYR A 124 -3.41 17.16 -10.04
C TYR A 124 -3.54 17.64 -8.60
N ALA A 125 -2.60 17.32 -7.71
CA ALA A 125 -2.59 17.84 -6.34
C ALA A 125 -2.55 19.38 -6.32
N LYS A 126 -1.69 20.02 -7.12
CA LYS A 126 -1.65 21.50 -7.27
C LYS A 126 -3.00 22.07 -7.73
N LYS A 127 -3.67 21.40 -8.68
CA LYS A 127 -5.01 21.85 -9.14
C LYS A 127 -6.08 21.71 -8.07
N ILE A 128 -6.06 20.59 -7.33
CA ILE A 128 -6.99 20.32 -6.24
C ILE A 128 -6.79 21.35 -5.12
N ALA A 129 -5.54 21.56 -4.70
CA ALA A 129 -5.16 22.53 -3.68
C ALA A 129 -5.66 23.94 -4.02
N LYS A 130 -5.38 24.40 -5.25
CA LYS A 130 -5.86 25.70 -5.74
C LYS A 130 -7.39 25.81 -5.71
N ALA A 131 -8.10 24.78 -6.16
CA ALA A 131 -9.58 24.78 -6.16
C ALA A 131 -10.19 24.74 -4.77
N ALA A 132 -9.49 24.11 -3.81
CA ALA A 132 -9.88 24.03 -2.40
C ALA A 132 -9.46 25.25 -1.60
N GLY A 133 -8.59 26.12 -2.10
CA GLY A 133 -8.04 27.27 -1.36
C GLY A 133 -7.14 26.83 -0.19
N SER A 134 -6.36 25.76 -0.38
CA SER A 134 -5.39 25.31 0.63
C SER A 134 -4.04 25.99 0.44
N ASP A 135 -3.27 26.09 1.52
CA ASP A 135 -1.87 26.47 1.52
C ASP A 135 -1.03 25.26 1.11
N HIS A 136 -0.53 25.25 -0.14
CA HIS A 136 0.01 24.07 -0.76
C HIS A 136 1.53 24.12 -0.92
N HIS A 137 2.22 23.12 -0.36
CA HIS A 137 3.67 22.95 -0.40
C HIS A 137 4.02 21.71 -1.24
N TRP A 138 4.95 21.87 -2.18
CA TRP A 138 5.45 20.78 -3.01
C TRP A 138 6.94 20.55 -2.78
N PHE A 139 7.31 19.30 -2.61
CA PHE A 139 8.68 18.83 -2.39
C PHE A 139 9.12 17.97 -3.58
N ASP A 140 10.16 18.42 -4.27
CA ASP A 140 10.72 17.70 -5.42
C ASP A 140 11.56 16.51 -4.96
N LEU A 141 11.51 15.42 -5.74
CA LEU A 141 12.33 14.22 -5.59
C LEU A 141 13.17 14.00 -6.86
N PRO A 142 14.07 14.91 -7.23
CA PRO A 142 14.69 14.96 -8.55
C PRO A 142 15.70 13.82 -8.80
N ASN A 143 16.28 13.24 -7.77
CA ASN A 143 17.30 12.19 -7.81
C ASN A 143 17.21 11.27 -6.59
N GLY A 144 18.07 10.21 -6.54
CA GLY A 144 18.05 9.21 -5.49
C GLY A 144 18.73 9.60 -4.16
N ASN A 145 19.40 10.76 -4.06
CA ASN A 145 20.19 11.11 -2.87
C ASN A 145 19.35 11.18 -1.59
N TRP A 146 18.10 11.65 -1.69
CA TRP A 146 17.19 11.67 -0.55
C TRP A 146 16.97 10.29 0.09
N VAL A 147 17.13 9.20 -0.67
CA VAL A 147 17.05 7.83 -0.14
C VAL A 147 18.24 7.59 0.79
N LEU A 148 19.47 7.90 0.35
CA LEU A 148 20.70 7.72 1.13
C LEU A 148 20.67 8.52 2.43
N GLU A 149 20.12 9.73 2.38
CA GLU A 149 20.00 10.63 3.53
C GLU A 149 19.00 10.13 4.59
N ASN A 150 18.03 9.29 4.20
CA ASN A 150 16.91 8.91 5.06
C ASN A 150 16.76 7.40 5.26
N ILE A 151 17.62 6.58 4.66
CA ILE A 151 17.44 5.13 4.67
C ILE A 151 17.54 4.53 6.08
N ASP A 152 18.45 5.01 6.90
CA ASP A 152 18.60 4.55 8.29
C ASP A 152 17.36 4.90 9.12
N LEU A 153 16.85 6.13 9.00
CA LEU A 153 15.61 6.53 9.64
C LEU A 153 14.43 5.67 9.19
N HIS A 154 14.32 5.42 7.87
CA HIS A 154 13.28 4.57 7.33
C HIS A 154 13.35 3.13 7.91
N LEU A 155 14.55 2.58 7.98
CA LEU A 155 14.79 1.25 8.50
C LEU A 155 14.43 1.17 10.00
N ASP A 156 14.85 2.17 10.80
CA ASP A 156 14.53 2.24 12.22
C ASP A 156 13.03 2.36 12.49
N LEU A 157 12.30 3.11 11.66
CA LEU A 157 10.86 3.31 11.83
C LEU A 157 10.00 2.17 11.29
N THR A 158 10.52 1.37 10.37
CA THR A 158 9.76 0.29 9.70
C THR A 158 10.32 -1.11 9.98
N GLU A 159 11.44 -1.21 10.70
CA GLU A 159 12.09 -2.48 11.08
C GLU A 159 12.33 -3.42 9.89
N GLY A 160 12.54 -2.84 8.69
CA GLY A 160 12.73 -3.59 7.45
C GLY A 160 11.46 -4.22 6.85
N TYR A 161 10.30 -4.04 7.46
CA TYR A 161 9.02 -4.53 6.90
C TYR A 161 8.56 -3.76 5.67
N HIS A 162 9.14 -2.61 5.40
CA HIS A 162 8.80 -1.71 4.32
C HIS A 162 10.02 -1.47 3.44
N SER A 163 10.00 -1.97 2.20
CA SER A 163 11.13 -1.79 1.30
C SER A 163 11.44 -0.31 1.06
N TRP A 164 12.72 0.03 0.91
CA TRP A 164 13.18 1.40 0.74
C TRP A 164 12.56 2.14 -0.46
N ILE A 165 12.07 1.43 -1.48
CA ILE A 165 11.33 2.06 -2.59
C ILE A 165 9.96 2.62 -2.17
N HIS A 166 9.57 2.40 -0.95
CA HIS A 166 8.35 2.97 -0.36
C HIS A 166 8.64 4.10 0.64
N ALA A 167 9.90 4.49 0.81
CA ALA A 167 10.31 5.56 1.74
C ALA A 167 9.92 6.98 1.28
N HIS A 168 9.32 7.13 0.10
CA HIS A 168 8.88 8.42 -0.42
C HIS A 168 7.98 9.15 0.59
N GLY A 169 8.26 10.42 0.78
CA GLY A 169 7.61 11.24 1.82
C GLY A 169 8.39 11.36 3.12
N ILE A 170 9.34 10.46 3.43
CA ILE A 170 10.13 10.52 4.67
C ILE A 170 10.97 11.80 4.74
N SER A 171 11.54 12.24 3.63
CA SER A 171 12.31 13.48 3.52
C SER A 171 11.49 14.75 3.79
N THR A 172 10.16 14.65 3.80
CA THR A 172 9.26 15.79 4.03
C THR A 172 8.75 15.89 5.47
N LEU A 173 9.06 14.92 6.33
CA LEU A 173 8.47 14.82 7.67
C LEU A 173 8.80 16.00 8.57
N SER A 174 10.04 16.48 8.56
CA SER A 174 10.44 17.66 9.34
C SER A 174 9.70 18.92 8.89
N SER A 175 9.49 19.09 7.58
CA SER A 175 8.69 20.19 7.04
C SER A 175 7.20 20.02 7.36
N ALA A 176 6.69 18.80 7.32
CA ALA A 176 5.32 18.50 7.72
C ALA A 176 5.06 18.92 9.18
N ARG A 177 6.01 18.61 10.08
CA ARG A 177 5.92 19.01 11.51
C ARG A 177 5.86 20.51 11.72
N GLN A 178 6.50 21.28 10.84
CA GLN A 178 6.46 22.76 10.92
C GLN A 178 5.12 23.33 10.42
N LEU A 179 4.42 22.62 9.57
CA LEU A 179 3.21 23.09 8.91
C LEU A 179 1.93 22.60 9.57
N MET A 180 1.98 21.45 10.24
CA MET A 180 0.80 20.84 10.85
C MET A 180 1.15 20.04 12.11
N ASP A 181 0.23 19.97 13.06
CA ASP A 181 0.31 19.07 14.21
C ASP A 181 -0.28 17.70 13.88
N VAL A 182 -1.31 17.69 13.02
CA VAL A 182 -2.10 16.51 12.67
C VAL A 182 -2.18 16.33 11.16
N ASN A 183 -1.79 15.16 10.67
CA ASN A 183 -2.03 14.73 9.29
C ASN A 183 -3.34 13.93 9.21
N LEU A 184 -4.33 14.44 8.49
CA LEU A 184 -5.56 13.72 8.15
C LEU A 184 -5.30 12.90 6.89
N THR A 185 -4.86 11.66 7.06
CA THR A 185 -4.45 10.83 5.91
C THR A 185 -5.62 10.26 5.12
N GLY A 186 -5.45 10.21 3.78
CA GLY A 186 -6.34 9.47 2.87
C GLY A 186 -6.15 7.95 2.90
N TRP A 187 -5.22 7.44 3.73
CA TRP A 187 -4.96 6.00 3.85
C TRP A 187 -6.24 5.24 4.23
N GLY A 188 -6.43 4.07 3.63
CA GLY A 188 -7.62 3.24 3.81
C GLY A 188 -8.83 3.64 2.96
N GLY A 189 -8.85 4.85 2.36
CA GLY A 189 -10.00 5.31 1.57
C GLY A 189 -10.37 4.35 0.44
N GLY A 190 -9.37 3.85 -0.28
CA GLY A 190 -9.58 2.86 -1.33
C GLY A 190 -10.13 1.52 -0.82
N MET A 191 -9.80 1.11 0.40
CA MET A 191 -10.32 -0.12 1.00
C MET A 191 -11.76 0.05 1.48
N VAL A 192 -12.02 1.07 2.28
CA VAL A 192 -13.31 1.28 2.91
C VAL A 192 -14.37 1.69 1.89
N MET A 193 -14.04 2.63 1.01
CA MET A 193 -14.98 3.14 -0.02
C MET A 193 -15.04 2.29 -1.30
N GLY A 194 -14.32 1.18 -1.34
CA GLY A 194 -14.41 0.17 -2.37
C GLY A 194 -13.51 0.38 -3.60
N LYS A 195 -12.35 -0.21 -3.57
CA LYS A 195 -11.42 -0.31 -4.70
C LYS A 195 -11.52 -1.70 -5.39
N ARG A 196 -10.57 -2.01 -6.24
CA ARG A 196 -10.51 -3.18 -7.13
C ARG A 196 -10.39 -4.56 -6.44
N PHE A 197 -10.45 -4.63 -5.11
CA PHE A 197 -10.13 -5.84 -4.36
C PHE A 197 -11.26 -6.83 -4.24
N ILE A 198 -12.49 -6.40 -4.51
CA ILE A 198 -13.65 -7.26 -4.53
C ILE A 198 -13.70 -7.92 -5.90
N GLU A 199 -13.44 -9.22 -5.96
CA GLU A 199 -13.52 -10.01 -7.19
C GLU A 199 -14.70 -11.00 -7.14
N PRO A 200 -15.81 -10.69 -7.81
CA PRO A 200 -16.99 -11.56 -7.78
C PRO A 200 -16.73 -13.00 -8.26
N ARG A 201 -15.75 -13.17 -9.14
CA ARG A 201 -15.38 -14.49 -9.68
C ARG A 201 -14.73 -15.42 -8.64
N LEU A 202 -14.18 -14.87 -7.55
CA LEU A 202 -13.69 -15.68 -6.44
C LEU A 202 -14.82 -16.36 -5.68
N TYR A 203 -16.06 -15.84 -5.82
CA TYR A 203 -17.22 -16.32 -5.09
C TYR A 203 -17.93 -17.48 -5.75
N SER A 204 -17.59 -17.80 -6.98
CA SER A 204 -18.11 -18.97 -7.70
C SER A 204 -17.15 -20.16 -7.69
N ALA A 205 -16.12 -20.12 -6.85
CA ALA A 205 -15.16 -21.21 -6.74
C ALA A 205 -15.82 -22.49 -6.21
N VAL A 206 -15.43 -23.61 -6.79
CA VAL A 206 -16.11 -24.90 -6.65
C VAL A 206 -15.70 -25.61 -5.37
N ASP A 207 -14.49 -25.35 -4.86
CA ASP A 207 -13.98 -25.92 -3.61
C ASP A 207 -12.90 -25.00 -2.97
N ASP A 208 -12.60 -25.24 -1.70
CA ASP A 208 -11.70 -24.41 -0.91
C ASP A 208 -10.24 -24.48 -1.39
N ALA A 209 -9.79 -25.61 -1.91
CA ALA A 209 -8.43 -25.76 -2.41
C ALA A 209 -8.24 -24.99 -3.72
N ALA A 210 -9.21 -25.07 -4.63
CA ALA A 210 -9.20 -24.28 -5.86
C ALA A 210 -9.30 -22.77 -5.57
N LEU A 211 -10.12 -22.37 -4.59
CA LEU A 211 -10.22 -20.99 -4.12
C LEU A 211 -8.89 -20.49 -3.57
N THR A 212 -8.26 -21.25 -2.67
CA THR A 212 -6.97 -20.91 -2.07
C THR A 212 -5.89 -20.72 -3.12
N THR A 213 -5.77 -21.67 -4.05
CA THR A 213 -4.79 -21.62 -5.15
C THR A 213 -5.03 -20.40 -6.04
N HIS A 214 -6.27 -20.17 -6.45
CA HIS A 214 -6.61 -19.03 -7.28
C HIS A 214 -6.33 -17.71 -6.56
N PHE A 215 -6.66 -17.62 -5.26
CA PHE A 215 -6.44 -16.42 -4.47
C PHE A 215 -4.95 -16.15 -4.26
N PHE A 216 -4.14 -17.18 -3.99
CA PHE A 216 -2.69 -17.06 -3.89
C PHE A 216 -2.08 -16.42 -5.16
N TYR A 217 -2.39 -16.95 -6.33
CA TYR A 217 -1.86 -16.42 -7.58
C TYR A 217 -2.38 -15.00 -7.86
N LYS A 218 -3.63 -14.71 -7.57
CA LYS A 218 -4.20 -13.37 -7.74
C LYS A 218 -3.62 -12.37 -6.76
N PHE A 219 -3.43 -12.75 -5.52
CA PHE A 219 -2.80 -11.93 -4.51
C PHE A 219 -1.38 -11.55 -4.93
N ASN A 220 -0.58 -12.53 -5.32
CA ASN A 220 0.78 -12.30 -5.80
C ASN A 220 0.81 -11.38 -7.03
N GLN A 221 -0.06 -11.59 -8.02
CA GLN A 221 -0.10 -10.75 -9.23
C GLN A 221 -0.54 -9.31 -8.99
N LYS A 222 -1.42 -9.08 -8.00
CA LYS A 222 -1.99 -7.75 -7.75
C LYS A 222 -1.20 -6.91 -6.77
N TYR A 223 -0.63 -7.55 -5.75
CA TYR A 223 -0.11 -6.87 -4.56
C TYR A 223 1.38 -7.01 -4.38
N THR A 224 2.02 -7.82 -5.20
CA THR A 224 3.47 -7.89 -5.29
C THR A 224 3.94 -7.24 -6.59
N TRP A 225 4.80 -6.26 -6.51
CA TRP A 225 5.32 -5.59 -7.70
C TRP A 225 6.85 -5.68 -7.78
N PRO A 226 7.37 -6.29 -8.84
CA PRO A 226 6.65 -7.14 -9.82
C PRO A 226 6.31 -8.50 -9.22
N ALA A 227 5.30 -9.18 -9.78
CA ALA A 227 4.98 -10.53 -9.36
C ALA A 227 6.16 -11.48 -9.56
N ILE A 228 6.49 -12.26 -8.53
CA ILE A 228 7.57 -13.25 -8.55
C ILE A 228 6.96 -14.64 -8.66
N THR A 229 7.37 -15.42 -9.66
CA THR A 229 6.94 -16.81 -9.81
C THR A 229 7.71 -17.73 -8.87
N GLU A 230 7.19 -18.93 -8.61
CA GLU A 230 7.91 -19.93 -7.80
C GLU A 230 9.25 -20.31 -8.42
N ALA A 231 9.30 -20.46 -9.75
CA ALA A 231 10.54 -20.77 -10.45
C ALA A 231 11.59 -19.66 -10.30
N GLU A 232 11.15 -18.40 -10.31
CA GLU A 232 12.04 -17.26 -10.11
C GLU A 232 12.45 -17.12 -8.63
N GLU A 233 11.57 -17.36 -7.69
CA GLU A 233 11.87 -17.36 -6.25
C GLU A 233 13.02 -18.33 -5.94
N ARG A 234 13.01 -19.53 -6.52
CA ARG A 234 14.10 -20.51 -6.34
C ARG A 234 15.45 -20.05 -6.81
N LEU A 235 15.54 -19.13 -7.74
CA LEU A 235 16.80 -18.56 -8.20
C LEU A 235 17.45 -17.63 -7.17
N HIS A 236 16.66 -17.13 -6.21
CA HIS A 236 17.16 -16.20 -5.20
C HIS A 236 18.04 -16.87 -4.15
N TYR A 237 17.83 -18.17 -3.85
CA TYR A 237 18.38 -18.82 -2.68
C TYR A 237 19.55 -19.75 -2.97
N GLN A 238 20.52 -19.79 -2.05
CA GLN A 238 21.59 -20.79 -2.04
C GLN A 238 21.08 -22.17 -1.58
N GLN A 239 21.77 -23.23 -1.98
CA GLN A 239 21.59 -24.57 -1.43
C GLN A 239 22.34 -24.70 -0.08
N PRO A 240 21.83 -25.40 0.95
CA PRO A 240 20.57 -26.19 0.95
C PRO A 240 19.31 -25.38 1.35
N LEU A 241 19.42 -24.05 1.55
CA LEU A 241 18.30 -23.22 1.99
C LEU A 241 17.13 -23.25 0.99
N ASN A 242 17.43 -23.27 -0.30
CA ASN A 242 16.43 -23.36 -1.36
C ASN A 242 15.45 -24.53 -1.16
N ASP A 243 15.94 -25.71 -0.76
CA ASP A 243 15.09 -26.87 -0.51
C ASP A 243 14.23 -26.71 0.74
N ARG A 244 14.75 -26.05 1.77
CA ARG A 244 14.02 -25.76 3.02
C ARG A 244 12.91 -24.71 2.84
N LEU A 245 13.09 -23.77 1.92
CA LEU A 245 12.10 -22.69 1.65
C LEU A 245 11.02 -23.12 0.65
N ARG A 246 11.17 -24.27 0.01
CA ARG A 246 10.23 -24.75 -1.01
C ARG A 246 8.83 -24.88 -0.47
N GLY A 247 7.88 -24.17 -1.09
CA GLY A 247 6.46 -24.22 -0.74
C GLY A 247 6.05 -23.37 0.46
N LEU A 248 6.98 -22.90 1.29
CA LEU A 248 6.65 -22.18 2.52
C LEU A 248 5.79 -20.93 2.29
N ALA A 249 6.02 -20.19 1.20
CA ALA A 249 5.20 -19.02 0.88
C ALA A 249 3.74 -19.41 0.60
N TYR A 250 3.51 -20.51 -0.12
CA TYR A 250 2.15 -21.02 -0.40
C TYR A 250 1.49 -21.61 0.86
N ASP A 251 2.22 -22.44 1.59
CA ASP A 251 1.68 -23.11 2.79
C ASP A 251 1.31 -22.08 3.85
N SER A 252 2.17 -21.11 4.10
CA SER A 252 1.88 -20.03 5.05
C SER A 252 0.74 -19.10 4.59
N PHE A 253 0.58 -18.91 3.28
CA PHE A 253 -0.58 -18.20 2.75
C PHE A 253 -1.89 -18.97 3.01
N ARG A 254 -1.87 -20.27 2.80
CA ARG A 254 -3.02 -21.15 3.08
C ARG A 254 -3.37 -21.13 4.57
N GLU A 255 -2.38 -21.29 5.44
CA GLU A 255 -2.55 -21.23 6.90
C GLU A 255 -3.16 -19.90 7.35
N GLU A 256 -2.69 -18.78 6.80
CA GLU A 256 -3.23 -17.46 7.13
C GLU A 256 -4.65 -17.24 6.58
N LEU A 257 -5.01 -17.88 5.48
CA LEU A 257 -6.34 -17.80 4.89
C LEU A 257 -7.37 -18.71 5.58
N GLU A 258 -6.95 -19.85 6.10
CA GLU A 258 -7.83 -20.90 6.65
C GLU A 258 -8.83 -20.39 7.70
N PRO A 259 -8.46 -19.55 8.69
CA PRO A 259 -9.40 -19.02 9.68
C PRO A 259 -10.55 -18.18 9.12
N TYR A 260 -10.44 -17.77 7.86
CA TYR A 260 -11.42 -16.89 7.20
C TYR A 260 -12.26 -17.60 6.14
N MET A 261 -12.09 -18.91 6.00
CA MET A 261 -12.81 -19.68 4.98
C MET A 261 -14.33 -19.72 5.24
N ASP A 262 -14.76 -19.59 6.48
CA ASP A 262 -16.17 -19.49 6.86
C ASP A 262 -16.76 -18.08 6.77
N PHE A 263 -15.95 -17.08 6.43
CA PHE A 263 -16.43 -15.71 6.26
C PHE A 263 -17.31 -15.63 4.99
N ARG A 264 -18.21 -14.65 5.00
CA ARG A 264 -19.03 -14.34 3.83
C ARG A 264 -18.16 -14.15 2.58
N HIS A 265 -18.50 -14.83 1.49
CA HIS A 265 -17.68 -14.90 0.28
C HIS A 265 -17.26 -13.54 -0.29
N ASP A 266 -18.16 -12.57 -0.27
CA ASP A 266 -17.93 -11.23 -0.82
C ASP A 266 -16.95 -10.38 0.00
N VAL A 267 -16.59 -10.82 1.20
CA VAL A 267 -15.65 -10.10 2.07
C VAL A 267 -14.35 -10.84 2.38
N LYS A 268 -14.25 -12.15 2.09
CA LYS A 268 -13.05 -12.95 2.36
C LYS A 268 -11.77 -12.32 1.80
N SER A 269 -11.77 -12.01 0.51
CA SER A 269 -10.60 -11.46 -0.17
C SER A 269 -10.25 -10.06 0.34
N GLU A 270 -11.26 -9.28 0.69
CA GLU A 270 -11.11 -7.94 1.23
C GLU A 270 -10.51 -7.97 2.64
N TYR A 271 -11.02 -8.87 3.49
CA TYR A 271 -10.49 -9.05 4.83
C TYR A 271 -9.06 -9.57 4.82
N PHE A 272 -8.77 -10.58 3.99
CA PHE A 272 -7.40 -11.07 3.83
C PHE A 272 -6.44 -9.96 3.38
N TYR A 273 -6.89 -9.10 2.47
CA TYR A 273 -6.11 -7.96 2.01
C TYR A 273 -5.88 -6.95 3.14
N LEU A 274 -6.92 -6.58 3.90
CA LEU A 274 -6.82 -5.69 5.05
C LEU A 274 -5.80 -6.21 6.08
N ARG A 275 -5.90 -7.50 6.40
CA ARG A 275 -5.07 -8.15 7.40
C ARG A 275 -3.61 -8.31 6.97
N ASN A 276 -3.36 -8.49 5.70
CA ASN A 276 -2.02 -8.82 5.23
C ASN A 276 -1.36 -7.66 4.49
N HIS A 277 -1.95 -7.11 3.46
CA HIS A 277 -1.33 -6.04 2.70
C HIS A 277 -1.48 -4.66 3.35
N GLU A 278 -2.70 -4.28 3.77
CA GLU A 278 -2.91 -2.96 4.38
C GLU A 278 -2.19 -2.85 5.73
N TRP A 279 -2.34 -3.84 6.58
CA TRP A 279 -1.69 -3.83 7.89
C TRP A 279 -0.18 -4.03 7.79
N ARG A 280 0.29 -4.99 6.99
CA ARG A 280 1.70 -5.40 7.01
C ARG A 280 2.60 -4.59 6.08
N LEU A 281 2.05 -3.98 5.03
CA LEU A 281 2.80 -3.17 4.09
C LEU A 281 2.40 -1.70 4.17
N THR A 282 1.17 -1.35 3.81
CA THR A 282 0.82 0.06 3.60
C THR A 282 0.70 0.87 4.88
N LEU A 283 0.40 0.25 6.04
CA LEU A 283 0.39 0.92 7.34
C LEU A 283 1.75 1.56 7.70
N ASN A 284 2.86 1.06 7.14
CA ASN A 284 4.17 1.62 7.41
C ASN A 284 4.30 3.10 6.99
N PHE A 285 3.52 3.56 5.99
CA PHE A 285 3.41 4.99 5.70
C PHE A 285 2.84 5.80 6.87
N VAL A 286 1.87 5.23 7.58
CA VAL A 286 1.32 5.84 8.79
C VAL A 286 2.35 5.80 9.91
N ASN A 287 3.04 4.66 10.08
CA ASN A 287 4.02 4.45 11.14
C ASN A 287 5.17 5.46 11.06
N PHE A 288 5.82 5.60 9.91
CA PHE A 288 6.91 6.56 9.82
C PHE A 288 6.42 8.03 9.87
N THR A 289 5.22 8.33 9.36
CA THR A 289 4.66 9.68 9.49
C THR A 289 4.40 10.05 10.94
N ARG A 290 3.92 9.11 11.76
CA ARG A 290 3.66 9.32 13.20
C ARG A 290 4.89 9.66 14.02
N SER A 291 6.09 9.41 13.54
CA SER A 291 7.34 9.82 14.21
C SER A 291 7.49 11.35 14.31
N HIS A 292 6.82 12.11 13.45
CA HIS A 292 6.92 13.56 13.38
C HIS A 292 5.59 14.29 13.56
N VAL A 293 4.51 13.73 13.05
CA VAL A 293 3.17 14.35 13.00
C VAL A 293 2.14 13.35 13.50
N GLU A 294 1.18 13.76 14.34
CA GLU A 294 0.06 12.89 14.68
C GLU A 294 -0.70 12.51 13.40
N VAL A 295 -1.02 11.22 13.25
CA VAL A 295 -1.78 10.74 12.09
C VAL A 295 -3.15 10.29 12.51
N ARG A 296 -4.18 10.87 11.90
CA ARG A 296 -5.58 10.47 12.04
C ARG A 296 -6.10 9.88 10.74
N VAL A 297 -6.84 8.79 10.87
CA VAL A 297 -7.30 7.95 9.75
C VAL A 297 -8.83 8.00 9.63
N PRO A 298 -9.42 9.02 8.94
CA PRO A 298 -10.87 9.19 8.88
C PRO A 298 -11.60 8.02 8.26
N TYR A 299 -11.01 7.34 7.28
CA TYR A 299 -11.65 6.20 6.60
C TYR A 299 -11.76 4.96 7.50
N TYR A 300 -10.90 4.81 8.51
CA TYR A 300 -11.02 3.75 9.53
C TYR A 300 -11.81 4.22 10.75
N ASP A 301 -12.75 5.14 10.56
CA ASP A 301 -13.79 5.42 11.55
C ASP A 301 -14.67 4.19 11.72
N TYR A 302 -14.85 3.71 12.94
CA TYR A 302 -15.54 2.45 13.19
C TYR A 302 -16.96 2.42 12.59
N ASP A 303 -17.74 3.47 12.80
CA ASP A 303 -19.10 3.52 12.27
C ASP A 303 -19.13 3.53 10.73
N LEU A 304 -18.19 4.26 10.10
CA LEU A 304 -18.05 4.27 8.65
C LEU A 304 -17.56 2.91 8.13
N PHE A 305 -16.57 2.34 8.79
CA PHE A 305 -15.98 1.05 8.40
C PHE A 305 -17.02 -0.07 8.46
N ASP A 306 -17.70 -0.21 9.60
CA ASP A 306 -18.71 -1.25 9.80
C ASP A 306 -19.88 -1.08 8.81
N PHE A 307 -20.36 0.15 8.63
CA PHE A 307 -21.42 0.43 7.66
C PHE A 307 -21.00 0.07 6.24
N MET A 308 -19.82 0.49 5.80
CA MET A 308 -19.35 0.20 4.44
C MET A 308 -19.19 -1.31 4.19
N HIS A 309 -18.73 -2.08 5.19
CA HIS A 309 -18.58 -3.52 5.07
C HIS A 309 -19.88 -4.31 5.34
N SER A 310 -20.91 -3.67 5.85
CA SER A 310 -22.27 -4.24 5.91
C SER A 310 -22.99 -4.23 4.56
N LEU A 311 -22.57 -3.36 3.63
CA LEU A 311 -23.22 -3.17 2.33
C LEU A 311 -22.96 -4.34 1.38
N PRO A 312 -23.88 -4.60 0.41
CA PRO A 312 -23.62 -5.47 -0.72
C PRO A 312 -22.32 -5.08 -1.43
N ALA A 313 -21.46 -6.06 -1.72
CA ALA A 313 -20.14 -5.82 -2.29
C ALA A 313 -20.20 -5.05 -3.62
N GLU A 314 -21.22 -5.28 -4.44
CA GLU A 314 -21.44 -4.59 -5.72
C GLU A 314 -21.65 -3.08 -5.58
N PHE A 315 -22.05 -2.59 -4.40
CA PHE A 315 -22.13 -1.14 -4.14
C PHE A 315 -20.76 -0.50 -4.03
N ARG A 316 -19.79 -1.23 -3.48
CA ARG A 316 -18.42 -0.76 -3.28
C ARG A 316 -17.49 -1.04 -4.45
N MET A 317 -17.74 -2.11 -5.23
CA MET A 317 -16.91 -2.50 -6.36
C MET A 317 -16.59 -1.32 -7.30
N GLN A 318 -15.32 -1.20 -7.69
CA GLN A 318 -14.83 -0.16 -8.61
C GLN A 318 -15.19 1.27 -8.16
N GLN A 319 -15.31 1.50 -6.86
CA GLN A 319 -15.68 2.79 -6.26
C GLN A 319 -17.08 3.28 -6.67
N ARG A 320 -18.01 2.36 -6.93
CA ARG A 320 -19.34 2.69 -7.42
C ARG A 320 -20.08 3.64 -6.47
N ILE A 321 -20.04 3.38 -5.15
CA ILE A 321 -20.66 4.23 -4.14
C ILE A 321 -19.84 5.50 -3.83
N PHE A 322 -18.51 5.42 -3.91
CA PHE A 322 -17.66 6.55 -3.53
C PHE A 322 -17.86 7.78 -4.45
N ARG A 323 -18.09 7.54 -5.73
CA ARG A 323 -18.26 8.63 -6.69
C ARG A 323 -19.50 9.51 -6.43
N PRO A 324 -20.72 8.96 -6.25
CA PRO A 324 -21.88 9.78 -5.87
C PRO A 324 -21.71 10.44 -4.50
N VAL A 325 -21.06 9.78 -3.52
CA VAL A 325 -20.70 10.41 -2.25
C VAL A 325 -19.84 11.65 -2.46
N MET A 326 -18.78 11.55 -3.27
CA MET A 326 -17.92 12.70 -3.61
C MET A 326 -18.68 13.80 -4.35
N GLN A 327 -19.53 13.43 -5.32
CA GLN A 327 -20.33 14.39 -6.08
C GLN A 327 -21.25 15.20 -5.18
N LYS A 328 -21.82 14.56 -4.16
CA LYS A 328 -22.65 15.20 -3.16
C LYS A 328 -21.87 16.14 -2.24
N MET A 329 -20.73 15.67 -1.73
CA MET A 329 -20.02 16.37 -0.67
C MET A 329 -19.01 17.40 -1.18
N ILE A 330 -18.36 17.15 -2.30
CA ILE A 330 -17.26 17.98 -2.83
C ILE A 330 -17.41 18.27 -4.33
N PRO A 331 -18.57 18.77 -4.81
CA PRO A 331 -18.89 18.89 -6.25
C PRO A 331 -17.89 19.76 -7.03
N LYS A 332 -17.23 20.72 -6.39
CA LYS A 332 -16.17 21.53 -7.03
C LYS A 332 -14.93 20.71 -7.35
N LEU A 333 -14.52 19.82 -6.45
CA LEU A 333 -13.30 19.02 -6.61
C LEU A 333 -13.51 17.80 -7.52
N THR A 334 -14.74 17.34 -7.72
CA THR A 334 -15.05 16.30 -8.71
C THR A 334 -14.96 16.78 -10.16
N LYS A 335 -14.85 18.09 -10.40
CA LYS A 335 -14.56 18.67 -11.73
C LYS A 335 -13.07 18.57 -12.12
N ILE A 336 -12.21 18.12 -11.23
CA ILE A 336 -10.78 17.90 -11.49
C ILE A 336 -10.58 16.42 -11.77
N PRO A 337 -9.90 16.06 -12.89
CA PRO A 337 -9.66 14.66 -13.22
C PRO A 337 -8.92 13.88 -12.13
N TYR A 338 -9.07 12.57 -12.14
CA TYR A 338 -8.35 11.64 -11.30
C TYR A 338 -6.99 11.33 -11.94
N GLU A 339 -5.90 11.40 -11.19
CA GLU A 339 -4.53 11.25 -11.70
C GLU A 339 -4.29 9.88 -12.36
N TYR A 340 -4.98 8.85 -11.87
CA TYR A 340 -4.78 7.49 -12.34
C TYR A 340 -5.16 7.29 -13.82
N ASP A 341 -6.30 7.82 -14.22
CA ASP A 341 -6.87 7.61 -15.56
C ASP A 341 -7.19 8.92 -16.31
N GLU A 342 -6.96 10.07 -15.68
CA GLU A 342 -7.21 11.42 -16.21
C GLU A 342 -8.66 11.70 -16.57
N PHE A 343 -9.61 10.92 -16.03
CA PHE A 343 -11.03 11.18 -16.14
C PHE A 343 -11.60 11.87 -14.91
N LEU A 344 -12.69 12.58 -15.12
CA LEU A 344 -13.47 13.09 -13.98
C LEU A 344 -13.95 11.91 -13.11
N PRO A 345 -13.98 12.05 -11.77
CA PRO A 345 -14.51 11.02 -10.90
C PRO A 345 -15.92 10.55 -11.29
N THR A 346 -16.71 11.43 -11.87
CA THR A 346 -18.08 11.17 -12.35
C THR A 346 -18.19 10.49 -13.71
N THR A 347 -17.07 10.30 -14.42
CA THR A 347 -17.09 9.67 -15.76
C THR A 347 -17.55 8.22 -15.69
N ASN A 348 -18.40 7.81 -16.62
CA ASN A 348 -18.94 6.46 -16.72
C ASN A 348 -17.81 5.40 -16.81
N THR A 349 -18.02 4.29 -16.11
CA THR A 349 -17.04 3.18 -16.02
C THR A 349 -16.76 2.56 -17.39
N TYR A 350 -17.75 2.51 -18.29
CA TYR A 350 -17.56 1.98 -19.64
C TYR A 350 -16.56 2.81 -20.46
N VAL A 351 -16.70 4.15 -20.42
CA VAL A 351 -15.78 5.08 -21.08
C VAL A 351 -14.36 4.93 -20.54
N ARG A 352 -14.22 4.75 -19.22
CA ARG A 352 -12.91 4.51 -18.57
C ARG A 352 -12.27 3.20 -19.03
N SER A 353 -13.06 2.14 -19.15
CA SER A 353 -12.58 0.82 -19.57
C SER A 353 -12.05 0.82 -21.00
N THR A 354 -12.77 1.49 -21.93
CA THR A 354 -12.34 1.62 -23.33
C THR A 354 -11.04 2.43 -23.45
N HIS A 355 -10.92 3.52 -22.71
CA HIS A 355 -9.69 4.32 -22.68
C HIS A 355 -8.50 3.55 -22.08
N ALA A 356 -8.71 2.80 -21.00
CA ALA A 356 -7.65 1.98 -20.42
C ALA A 356 -7.10 0.96 -21.43
N THR A 357 -7.96 0.42 -22.29
CA THR A 357 -7.56 -0.45 -23.40
C THR A 357 -6.74 0.31 -24.44
N MET A 358 -7.15 1.53 -24.82
CA MET A 358 -6.38 2.37 -25.74
C MET A 358 -5.00 2.75 -25.19
N VAL A 359 -4.91 3.09 -23.90
CA VAL A 359 -3.62 3.38 -23.25
C VAL A 359 -2.69 2.17 -23.27
N LYS A 360 -3.21 0.97 -23.01
CA LYS A 360 -2.43 -0.27 -23.12
C LYS A 360 -1.92 -0.51 -24.54
N LEU A 361 -2.74 -0.25 -25.55
CA LEU A 361 -2.35 -0.36 -26.96
C LEU A 361 -1.27 0.66 -27.33
N LYS A 362 -1.39 1.93 -26.91
CA LYS A 362 -0.38 2.97 -27.12
C LYS A 362 0.96 2.58 -26.48
N ARG A 363 0.97 2.11 -25.22
CA ARG A 363 2.18 1.62 -24.55
C ARG A 363 2.80 0.42 -25.25
N ARG A 364 1.98 -0.52 -25.71
CA ARG A 364 2.46 -1.65 -26.49
C ARG A 364 3.07 -1.22 -27.81
N PHE A 365 2.49 -0.23 -28.50
CA PHE A 365 3.01 0.33 -29.72
C PHE A 365 4.37 1.02 -29.48
N ASN A 366 4.46 1.93 -28.50
CA ASN A 366 5.72 2.59 -28.13
C ASN A 366 6.85 1.59 -27.84
N ARG A 367 6.52 0.48 -27.17
CA ARG A 367 7.51 -0.55 -26.79
C ARG A 367 8.04 -1.34 -27.99
N HIS A 368 7.21 -1.58 -29.03
CA HIS A 368 7.53 -2.54 -30.08
C HIS A 368 7.81 -1.90 -31.45
N VAL A 369 7.46 -0.65 -31.64
CA VAL A 369 7.55 0.03 -32.94
C VAL A 369 8.33 1.34 -32.83
N TRP A 370 7.79 2.35 -32.21
CA TRP A 370 8.41 3.68 -32.05
C TRP A 370 7.75 4.45 -30.92
N GLU A 371 8.55 5.24 -30.19
CA GLU A 371 8.06 6.09 -29.10
C GLU A 371 7.45 7.39 -29.68
N ILE A 372 6.20 7.30 -30.16
CA ILE A 372 5.45 8.43 -30.73
C ILE A 372 4.54 9.08 -29.68
N PHE A 373 4.04 8.30 -28.70
CA PHE A 373 3.10 8.80 -27.72
C PHE A 373 3.86 9.20 -26.45
N PRO A 374 3.82 10.48 -26.02
CA PRO A 374 4.49 10.90 -24.80
C PRO A 374 3.95 10.10 -23.61
N GLU A 375 4.83 9.43 -22.89
CA GLU A 375 4.50 8.82 -21.60
C GLU A 375 4.55 9.91 -20.54
N TYR A 376 3.39 10.24 -19.99
CA TYR A 376 3.35 11.05 -18.78
C TYR A 376 3.89 10.20 -17.63
N PHE A 377 4.83 10.74 -16.87
CA PHE A 377 5.34 10.12 -15.67
C PHE A 377 4.17 9.88 -14.69
N THR A 378 3.92 8.62 -14.39
CA THR A 378 2.86 8.22 -13.44
C THR A 378 3.40 8.04 -12.04
N LEU A 379 4.72 7.91 -11.89
CA LEU A 379 5.39 7.68 -10.62
C LEU A 379 5.86 9.00 -10.02
N TYR A 380 5.71 9.13 -8.70
CA TYR A 380 6.20 10.28 -7.94
C TYR A 380 7.72 10.27 -7.75
N ALA A 381 8.40 9.14 -7.95
CA ALA A 381 9.85 8.97 -7.87
C ALA A 381 10.34 8.00 -8.95
N ASP A 382 11.48 8.28 -9.57
CA ASP A 382 12.08 7.44 -10.60
C ASP A 382 13.10 6.46 -10.01
N TYR A 383 12.64 5.62 -9.10
CA TYR A 383 13.48 4.65 -8.42
C TYR A 383 14.31 3.77 -9.34
N GLN A 384 13.80 3.47 -10.54
CA GLN A 384 14.55 2.65 -11.48
C GLN A 384 15.80 3.35 -11.99
N ASN A 385 15.71 4.64 -12.32
CA ASN A 385 16.88 5.40 -12.75
C ASN A 385 17.74 5.80 -11.55
N TYR A 386 17.16 6.10 -10.38
CA TYR A 386 17.97 6.33 -9.17
C TYR A 386 18.87 5.13 -8.85
N LEU A 387 18.37 3.88 -8.99
CA LEU A 387 19.20 2.69 -8.79
C LEU A 387 20.25 2.48 -9.91
N ARG A 388 20.02 3.00 -11.11
CA ARG A 388 21.02 2.96 -12.19
C ARG A 388 22.13 3.98 -12.04
N ASP A 389 21.78 5.10 -11.38
CA ASP A 389 22.64 6.28 -11.25
C ASP A 389 23.11 6.45 -9.79
N GLU A 390 22.48 7.32 -8.99
CA GLU A 390 22.99 7.73 -7.67
C GLU A 390 23.04 6.60 -6.63
N LEU A 391 22.12 5.64 -6.69
CA LEU A 391 22.05 4.55 -5.71
C LEU A 391 22.82 3.29 -6.11
N ARG A 392 23.46 3.29 -7.28
CA ARG A 392 24.09 2.08 -7.82
C ARG A 392 25.20 1.57 -6.92
N GLU A 393 26.18 2.41 -6.60
CA GLU A 393 27.32 2.02 -5.79
C GLU A 393 26.90 1.54 -4.39
N TRP A 394 25.95 2.22 -3.79
CA TRP A 394 25.38 1.82 -2.51
C TRP A 394 24.71 0.44 -2.59
N ALA A 395 23.90 0.19 -3.60
CA ALA A 395 23.21 -1.08 -3.78
C ALA A 395 24.17 -2.25 -4.06
N GLU A 396 25.15 -2.02 -4.95
CA GLU A 396 26.21 -3.00 -5.26
C GLU A 396 27.07 -3.30 -4.02
N HIS A 397 27.38 -2.28 -3.22
CA HIS A 397 28.12 -2.46 -1.97
C HIS A 397 27.34 -3.37 -0.99
N ILE A 398 26.05 -3.19 -0.82
CA ILE A 398 25.22 -4.04 0.06
C ILE A 398 25.10 -5.46 -0.48
N LEU A 399 24.74 -5.60 -1.76
CA LEU A 399 24.41 -6.91 -2.35
C LEU A 399 25.65 -7.79 -2.56
N TYR A 400 26.83 -7.20 -2.78
CA TYR A 400 28.07 -7.93 -3.08
C TYR A 400 29.05 -7.96 -1.92
N ASP A 401 28.67 -7.39 -0.77
CA ASP A 401 29.46 -7.43 0.45
C ASP A 401 29.69 -8.89 0.89
N ARG A 402 30.85 -9.13 1.46
CA ARG A 402 31.21 -10.41 2.05
C ARG A 402 30.21 -10.88 3.11
N ARG A 403 29.69 -9.97 3.94
CA ARG A 403 28.65 -10.29 4.93
C ARG A 403 27.39 -10.88 4.30
N THR A 404 26.90 -10.27 3.21
CA THR A 404 25.71 -10.74 2.48
C THR A 404 25.94 -12.15 1.92
N ALA A 405 27.15 -12.42 1.38
CA ALA A 405 27.51 -13.73 0.86
C ALA A 405 27.66 -14.79 1.97
N GLU A 406 28.27 -14.43 3.11
CA GLU A 406 28.49 -15.32 4.26
C GLU A 406 27.21 -15.70 5.02
N ARG A 407 26.09 -15.00 4.77
CA ARG A 407 24.77 -15.41 5.30
C ARG A 407 24.23 -16.68 4.64
N GLU A 408 24.75 -17.06 3.49
CA GLU A 408 24.30 -18.23 2.71
C GLU A 408 22.79 -18.24 2.40
N ILE A 409 22.15 -17.05 2.36
CA ILE A 409 20.73 -16.91 2.06
C ILE A 409 20.53 -16.74 0.56
N PHE A 410 21.10 -15.68 -0.02
CA PHE A 410 20.90 -15.34 -1.43
C PHE A 410 22.03 -15.84 -2.32
N GLU A 411 21.67 -16.33 -3.51
CA GLU A 411 22.61 -16.82 -4.51
C GLU A 411 23.39 -15.64 -5.14
N PRO A 412 24.71 -15.50 -4.91
CA PRO A 412 25.47 -14.34 -5.37
C PRO A 412 25.49 -14.16 -6.89
N SER A 413 25.46 -15.26 -7.64
CA SER A 413 25.43 -15.23 -9.11
C SER A 413 24.09 -14.69 -9.61
N PHE A 414 23.00 -14.99 -8.92
CA PHE A 414 21.68 -14.45 -9.21
C PHE A 414 21.59 -12.95 -8.90
N LEU A 415 22.11 -12.51 -7.76
CA LEU A 415 22.13 -11.08 -7.40
C LEU A 415 22.85 -10.24 -8.47
N LYS A 416 24.03 -10.72 -8.94
CA LYS A 416 24.78 -10.08 -10.05
C LYS A 416 23.97 -10.06 -11.34
N THR A 417 23.30 -11.16 -11.67
CA THR A 417 22.45 -11.26 -12.85
C THR A 417 21.27 -10.29 -12.79
N LEU A 418 20.63 -10.18 -11.65
CA LEU A 418 19.50 -9.30 -11.43
C LEU A 418 19.88 -7.82 -11.57
N MET A 419 21.01 -7.40 -10.96
CA MET A 419 21.58 -6.05 -11.14
C MET A 419 21.95 -5.78 -12.59
N LYS A 420 22.60 -6.73 -13.28
CA LYS A 420 22.94 -6.59 -14.71
C LYS A 420 21.69 -6.38 -15.58
N ARG A 421 20.62 -7.14 -15.34
CA ARG A 421 19.33 -6.96 -16.02
C ARG A 421 18.75 -5.57 -15.79
N HIS A 422 18.82 -5.08 -14.55
CA HIS A 422 18.35 -3.74 -14.20
C HIS A 422 19.15 -2.66 -14.95
N LEU A 423 20.47 -2.73 -14.91
CA LEU A 423 21.36 -1.77 -15.58
C LEU A 423 21.23 -1.78 -17.09
N SER A 424 20.96 -2.93 -17.70
CA SER A 424 20.81 -3.07 -19.17
C SER A 424 19.47 -2.57 -19.71
N ARG A 425 18.51 -2.21 -18.86
CA ARG A 425 17.13 -1.78 -19.22
C ARG A 425 16.35 -2.82 -20.03
N MET A 426 16.80 -4.08 -20.03
CA MET A 426 16.15 -5.16 -20.80
C MET A 426 14.88 -5.68 -20.14
N GLU A 427 14.72 -5.43 -18.84
CA GLU A 427 13.57 -5.89 -18.06
C GLU A 427 12.96 -4.73 -17.28
N ASP A 428 11.65 -4.57 -17.42
CA ASP A 428 10.90 -3.57 -16.65
C ASP A 428 10.73 -4.01 -15.19
N ALA A 429 10.66 -3.04 -14.29
CA ALA A 429 10.29 -3.24 -12.89
C ALA A 429 11.25 -4.11 -12.04
N THR A 430 12.48 -4.35 -12.49
CA THR A 430 13.50 -5.10 -11.72
C THR A 430 13.82 -4.48 -10.36
N ILE A 431 13.61 -3.18 -10.22
CA ILE A 431 13.79 -2.47 -8.94
C ILE A 431 12.95 -3.10 -7.80
N GLY A 432 11.72 -3.51 -8.09
CA GLY A 432 10.86 -4.15 -7.09
C GLY A 432 11.34 -5.55 -6.66
N LYS A 433 12.25 -6.19 -7.43
CA LYS A 433 12.92 -7.43 -7.04
C LYS A 433 14.19 -7.17 -6.25
N ILE A 434 14.92 -6.10 -6.56
CA ILE A 434 16.21 -5.76 -5.95
C ILE A 434 16.00 -5.09 -4.59
N ALA A 435 15.08 -4.14 -4.51
CA ALA A 435 14.91 -3.31 -3.33
C ALA A 435 14.53 -4.08 -2.06
N PRO A 436 13.65 -5.10 -2.09
CA PRO A 436 13.39 -5.92 -0.92
C PRO A 436 14.63 -6.67 -0.43
N LEU A 437 15.50 -7.16 -1.32
CA LEU A 437 16.72 -7.88 -0.96
C LEU A 437 17.70 -6.96 -0.23
N ILE A 438 17.88 -5.73 -0.72
CA ILE A 438 18.69 -4.71 -0.06
C ILE A 438 18.10 -4.37 1.31
N THR A 439 16.80 -4.12 1.38
CA THR A 439 16.12 -3.79 2.65
C THR A 439 16.28 -4.92 3.68
N TYR A 440 16.11 -6.16 3.24
CA TYR A 440 16.26 -7.33 4.11
C TYR A 440 17.69 -7.46 4.64
N GLU A 441 18.70 -7.31 3.79
CA GLU A 441 20.11 -7.34 4.22
C GLU A 441 20.41 -6.19 5.20
N MET A 442 19.92 -4.99 4.95
CA MET A 442 20.09 -3.86 5.86
C MET A 442 19.39 -4.11 7.21
N MET A 443 18.20 -4.72 7.21
CA MET A 443 17.49 -5.13 8.42
C MET A 443 18.32 -6.11 9.23
N LEU A 444 18.92 -7.11 8.59
CA LEU A 444 19.81 -8.05 9.28
C LEU A 444 21.02 -7.36 9.90
N ARG A 445 21.67 -6.45 9.16
CA ARG A 445 22.80 -5.67 9.70
C ARG A 445 22.44 -4.77 10.87
N ARG A 446 21.20 -4.30 10.91
CA ARG A 446 20.72 -3.35 11.94
C ARG A 446 20.22 -4.02 13.21
N PHE A 447 19.51 -5.14 13.06
CA PHE A 447 18.73 -5.74 14.14
C PHE A 447 19.15 -7.19 14.51
N TYR A 448 20.00 -7.83 13.69
CA TYR A 448 20.39 -9.22 13.91
C TYR A 448 21.89 -9.39 14.19
N ASP A 449 22.77 -8.64 13.52
CA ASP A 449 24.21 -8.65 13.77
C ASP A 449 24.54 -7.91 15.06
#